data_76f6765c4a22921827bf7db0353e795f
#
_entry.id   76f6765c4a22921827bf7db0353e795f
#
_cell.length_a   1.000
_cell.length_b   1.000
_cell.length_c   1.000
_cell.angle_alpha   90.00
_cell.angle_beta   90.00
_cell.angle_gamma   90.00
#
_symmetry.space_group_name_H-M   'P 1'
#
loop_
_entity.id
_entity.type
_entity.pdbx_description
1 polymer ?
#
loop_
_entity_poly.entity_id
_entity_poly.type
_entity_poly.pdbx_seq_one_letter_code
_entity_poly.pdbx_strand_id
1 'polypeptide(L)'
;MQKVKWKQINWEQAKIYINRLQIRIVKAVQENKWRLVRRLQYLITHSFYGKALAVKRVISNKGKNTPGIDGKVWKTEKEKADAITMLQTNGYRASALRRIYIEKFGKKEKRPLGIPAMKDRAMQALQLLGLEPVAETLADTVSFGFRKYRGAQDAMAYGFSILCRKDSPQWILEGDIKGCVGKNQRRKGCHNWLLFLYVCFFLFVQSCVLKEDLLD
;
A
#
# COMPACT_ATOMS: atom_id res chain seq x y z
N MET A 1 -16.73 14.35 24.37
CA MET A 1 -15.65 13.55 23.78
C MET A 1 -14.34 13.89 24.44
N GLN A 2 -13.70 12.94 25.14
CA GLN A 2 -12.38 13.19 25.74
C GLN A 2 -11.36 13.50 24.63
N LYS A 3 -10.65 14.62 24.73
CA LYS A 3 -9.56 14.98 23.82
C LYS A 3 -8.43 13.96 23.96
N VAL A 4 -8.22 13.18 22.94
CA VAL A 4 -7.11 12.22 22.87
C VAL A 4 -5.80 13.00 22.96
N LYS A 5 -4.93 12.68 23.93
CA LYS A 5 -3.59 13.24 24.01
C LYS A 5 -2.61 12.32 23.28
N TRP A 6 -1.94 12.84 22.25
CA TRP A 6 -1.02 12.06 21.40
C TRP A 6 0.05 11.31 22.20
N LYS A 7 0.66 11.93 23.23
CA LYS A 7 1.69 11.33 24.09
C LYS A 7 1.19 10.17 24.95
N GLN A 8 -0.12 10.13 25.25
CA GLN A 8 -0.71 9.11 26.13
C GLN A 8 -1.13 7.84 25.39
N ILE A 9 -0.94 7.79 24.06
CA ILE A 9 -1.30 6.61 23.26
C ILE A 9 -0.30 5.48 23.54
N ASN A 10 -0.80 4.33 24.00
CA ASN A 10 0.00 3.12 24.15
C ASN A 10 0.22 2.46 22.77
N TRP A 11 1.37 2.72 22.19
CA TRP A 11 1.71 2.26 20.84
C TRP A 11 1.93 0.74 20.75
N GLU A 12 2.44 0.11 21.79
CA GLU A 12 2.64 -1.33 21.82
C GLU A 12 1.30 -2.06 21.87
N GLN A 13 0.38 -1.59 22.71
CA GLN A 13 -0.99 -2.11 22.73
C GLN A 13 -1.69 -1.93 21.39
N ALA A 14 -1.50 -0.79 20.72
CA ALA A 14 -2.06 -0.52 19.41
C ALA A 14 -1.53 -1.52 18.37
N LYS A 15 -0.23 -1.80 18.35
CA LYS A 15 0.37 -2.79 17.46
C LYS A 15 -0.16 -4.20 17.75
N ILE A 16 -0.18 -4.62 19.01
CA ILE A 16 -0.68 -5.95 19.42
C ILE A 16 -2.13 -6.13 18.97
N TYR A 17 -2.98 -5.13 19.19
CA TYR A 17 -4.38 -5.17 18.79
C TYR A 17 -4.54 -5.36 17.27
N ILE A 18 -3.84 -4.56 16.46
CA ILE A 18 -3.91 -4.64 15.01
C ILE A 18 -3.32 -5.95 14.50
N ASN A 19 -2.18 -6.40 15.02
CA ASN A 19 -1.58 -7.67 14.63
C ASN A 19 -2.51 -8.87 14.89
N ARG A 20 -3.21 -8.87 16.02
CA ARG A 20 -4.22 -9.94 16.31
C ARG A 20 -5.32 -9.97 15.26
N LEU A 21 -5.80 -8.82 14.80
CA LEU A 21 -6.80 -8.75 13.74
C LEU A 21 -6.23 -9.20 12.39
N GLN A 22 -4.99 -8.82 12.07
CA GLN A 22 -4.31 -9.21 10.84
C GLN A 22 -4.08 -10.73 10.78
N ILE A 23 -3.66 -11.37 11.86
CA ILE A 23 -3.52 -12.84 11.94
C ILE A 23 -4.87 -13.53 11.70
N ARG A 24 -5.97 -12.98 12.25
CA ARG A 24 -7.31 -13.51 11.99
C ARG A 24 -7.74 -13.33 10.54
N ILE A 25 -7.34 -12.23 9.89
CA ILE A 25 -7.58 -12.02 8.45
C ILE A 25 -6.87 -13.10 7.64
N VAL A 26 -5.57 -13.36 7.91
CA VAL A 26 -4.80 -14.40 7.21
C VAL A 26 -5.51 -15.77 7.32
N LYS A 27 -5.88 -16.20 8.52
CA LYS A 27 -6.62 -17.45 8.71
C LYS A 27 -7.96 -17.48 7.95
N ALA A 28 -8.70 -16.38 8.01
CA ALA A 28 -9.99 -16.27 7.29
C ALA A 28 -9.83 -16.31 5.77
N VAL A 29 -8.73 -15.76 5.21
CA VAL A 29 -8.39 -15.84 3.79
C VAL A 29 -8.06 -17.28 3.40
N GLN A 30 -7.20 -17.95 4.17
CA GLN A 30 -6.84 -19.37 3.95
C GLN A 30 -8.06 -20.29 3.97
N GLU A 31 -9.05 -19.98 4.82
CA GLU A 31 -10.31 -20.71 4.92
C GLU A 31 -11.39 -20.23 3.95
N ASN A 32 -11.08 -19.30 3.02
CA ASN A 32 -12.02 -18.67 2.07
C ASN A 32 -13.26 -18.01 2.74
N LYS A 33 -13.16 -17.61 4.01
CA LYS A 33 -14.22 -16.96 4.77
C LYS A 33 -14.31 -15.45 4.49
N TRP A 34 -14.61 -15.06 3.26
CA TRP A 34 -14.58 -13.66 2.79
C TRP A 34 -15.48 -12.69 3.55
N ARG A 35 -16.63 -13.16 4.07
CA ARG A 35 -17.50 -12.34 4.93
C ARG A 35 -16.79 -11.95 6.24
N LEU A 36 -16.04 -12.87 6.83
CA LEU A 36 -15.25 -12.62 8.04
C LEU A 36 -14.08 -11.67 7.73
N VAL A 37 -13.38 -11.86 6.62
CA VAL A 37 -12.32 -10.94 6.15
C VAL A 37 -12.82 -9.51 6.11
N ARG A 38 -13.96 -9.24 5.43
CA ARG A 38 -14.55 -7.89 5.35
C ARG A 38 -14.87 -7.31 6.72
N ARG A 39 -15.45 -8.11 7.63
CA ARG A 39 -15.74 -7.67 9.01
C ARG A 39 -14.48 -7.30 9.78
N LEU A 40 -13.40 -8.08 9.65
CA LEU A 40 -12.13 -7.80 10.31
C LEU A 40 -11.44 -6.56 9.73
N GLN A 41 -11.47 -6.37 8.41
CA GLN A 41 -11.01 -5.16 7.75
C GLN A 41 -11.78 -3.92 8.21
N TYR A 42 -13.10 -4.03 8.34
CA TYR A 42 -13.94 -2.97 8.90
C TYR A 42 -13.53 -2.63 10.34
N LEU A 43 -13.29 -3.63 11.19
CA LEU A 43 -12.83 -3.41 12.57
C LEU A 43 -11.48 -2.69 12.61
N ILE A 44 -10.52 -3.03 11.74
CA ILE A 44 -9.23 -2.34 11.66
C ILE A 44 -9.43 -0.88 11.27
N THR A 45 -10.18 -0.61 10.19
CA THR A 45 -10.31 0.73 9.62
C THR A 45 -11.17 1.67 10.48
N HIS A 46 -12.04 1.14 11.34
CA HIS A 46 -12.86 1.92 12.25
C HIS A 46 -12.28 2.02 13.67
N SER A 47 -11.29 1.16 14.01
CA SER A 47 -10.67 1.18 15.34
C SER A 47 -9.83 2.44 15.56
N PHE A 48 -9.84 2.92 16.81
CA PHE A 48 -8.95 4.01 17.24
C PHE A 48 -7.48 3.65 16.98
N TYR A 49 -7.05 2.44 17.33
CA TYR A 49 -5.67 2.00 17.17
C TYR A 49 -5.23 1.91 15.71
N GLY A 50 -6.11 1.46 14.80
CA GLY A 50 -5.82 1.46 13.37
C GLY A 50 -5.57 2.88 12.84
N LYS A 51 -6.46 3.82 13.18
CA LYS A 51 -6.34 5.23 12.80
C LYS A 51 -5.07 5.87 13.39
N ALA A 52 -4.76 5.61 14.67
CA ALA A 52 -3.56 6.12 15.33
C ALA A 52 -2.28 5.62 14.66
N LEU A 53 -2.18 4.32 14.35
CA LEU A 53 -1.03 3.74 13.65
C LEU A 53 -0.89 4.29 12.23
N ALA A 54 -1.99 4.52 11.52
CA ALA A 54 -1.98 5.13 10.19
C ALA A 54 -1.41 6.56 10.23
N VAL A 55 -1.86 7.40 11.17
CA VAL A 55 -1.31 8.74 11.39
C VAL A 55 0.17 8.66 11.75
N LYS A 56 0.54 7.77 12.70
CA LYS A 56 1.94 7.57 13.13
C LYS A 56 2.83 7.21 11.93
N ARG A 57 2.38 6.32 11.05
CA ARG A 57 3.12 5.92 9.85
C ARG A 57 3.43 7.12 8.94
N VAL A 58 2.45 8.00 8.71
CA VAL A 58 2.62 9.16 7.83
C VAL A 58 3.59 10.18 8.39
N ILE A 59 3.52 10.47 9.71
CA ILE A 59 4.41 11.44 10.35
C ILE A 59 5.83 10.91 10.61
N SER A 60 6.05 9.60 10.53
CA SER A 60 7.38 8.99 10.65
C SER A 60 8.09 8.83 9.29
N ASN A 61 7.40 8.97 8.17
CA ASN A 61 7.97 8.84 6.84
C ASN A 61 8.87 10.05 6.47
N LYS A 62 9.83 9.84 5.56
CA LYS A 62 10.70 10.90 5.01
C LYS A 62 9.90 12.08 4.43
N GLY A 63 8.75 11.82 3.81
CA GLY A 63 7.85 12.82 3.24
C GLY A 63 6.95 13.56 4.24
N LYS A 64 7.14 13.41 5.56
CA LYS A 64 6.30 14.01 6.62
C LYS A 64 6.17 15.54 6.54
N ASN A 65 7.18 16.23 6.03
CA ASN A 65 7.22 17.67 5.88
C ASN A 65 6.78 18.18 4.50
N THR A 66 6.41 17.29 3.58
CA THR A 66 5.98 17.65 2.23
C THR A 66 4.45 17.76 2.20
N PRO A 67 3.89 18.98 2.08
CA PRO A 67 2.44 19.17 2.05
C PRO A 67 1.85 18.70 0.72
N GLY A 68 0.57 18.32 0.74
CA GLY A 68 -0.24 18.11 -0.44
C GLY A 68 -0.69 19.43 -1.08
N ILE A 69 -1.82 19.39 -1.82
CA ILE A 69 -2.44 20.57 -2.42
C ILE A 69 -2.99 21.54 -1.37
N ASP A 70 -3.36 21.00 -0.19
CA ASP A 70 -3.94 21.75 0.93
C ASP A 70 -2.90 22.54 1.75
N GLY A 71 -1.61 22.39 1.45
CA GLY A 71 -0.51 23.03 2.18
C GLY A 71 -0.33 22.55 3.62
N LYS A 72 -1.14 21.58 4.10
CA LYS A 72 -1.15 21.18 5.51
C LYS A 72 -0.10 20.12 5.82
N VAL A 73 0.53 20.27 6.99
CA VAL A 73 1.49 19.32 7.59
C VAL A 73 1.18 19.20 9.07
N TRP A 74 1.24 17.99 9.63
CA TRP A 74 0.96 17.74 11.06
C TRP A 74 2.24 17.83 11.89
N LYS A 75 2.52 19.02 12.44
CA LYS A 75 3.71 19.28 13.27
C LYS A 75 3.41 19.13 14.76
N THR A 76 2.32 19.70 15.23
CA THR A 76 1.95 19.75 16.63
C THR A 76 1.24 18.46 17.10
N GLU A 77 1.30 18.19 18.41
CA GLU A 77 0.61 17.03 18.99
C GLU A 77 -0.91 17.13 18.85
N LYS A 78 -1.44 18.34 18.91
CA LYS A 78 -2.85 18.60 18.71
C LYS A 78 -3.27 18.22 17.29
N GLU A 79 -2.55 18.68 16.27
CA GLU A 79 -2.83 18.32 14.87
C GLU A 79 -2.78 16.81 14.62
N LYS A 80 -1.82 16.11 15.24
CA LYS A 80 -1.72 14.64 15.15
C LYS A 80 -2.90 13.93 15.80
N ALA A 81 -3.36 14.41 16.95
CA ALA A 81 -4.51 13.88 17.64
C ALA A 81 -5.82 14.17 16.86
N ASP A 82 -5.97 15.38 16.35
CA ASP A 82 -7.12 15.78 15.53
C ASP A 82 -7.18 14.96 14.22
N ALA A 83 -6.01 14.65 13.63
CA ALA A 83 -5.93 13.81 12.44
C ALA A 83 -6.53 12.41 12.65
N ILE A 84 -6.41 11.82 13.86
CA ILE A 84 -7.03 10.51 14.15
C ILE A 84 -8.55 10.60 14.04
N THR A 85 -9.14 11.67 14.57
CA THR A 85 -10.60 11.88 14.54
C THR A 85 -11.12 12.23 13.14
N MET A 86 -10.28 12.91 12.33
CA MET A 86 -10.59 13.24 10.93
C MET A 86 -10.62 12.03 9.99
N LEU A 87 -10.00 10.91 10.37
CA LEU A 87 -9.99 9.70 9.55
C LEU A 87 -11.32 8.97 9.65
N GLN A 88 -12.27 9.36 8.80
CA GLN A 88 -13.55 8.70 8.63
C GLN A 88 -13.58 8.04 7.27
N THR A 89 -13.94 6.76 7.23
CA THR A 89 -14.02 5.96 5.99
C THR A 89 -15.32 6.20 5.25
N ASN A 90 -16.41 6.46 5.99
CA ASN A 90 -17.72 6.73 5.41
C ASN A 90 -17.74 8.12 4.76
N GLY A 91 -18.20 8.20 3.51
CA GLY A 91 -18.26 9.46 2.76
C GLY A 91 -16.90 10.05 2.42
N TYR A 92 -15.80 9.28 2.56
CA TYR A 92 -14.46 9.77 2.23
C TYR A 92 -14.34 10.07 0.74
N ARG A 93 -13.80 11.26 0.44
CA ARG A 93 -13.40 11.66 -0.91
C ARG A 93 -11.94 12.11 -0.86
N ALA A 94 -11.12 11.57 -1.76
CA ALA A 94 -9.73 11.95 -1.88
C ALA A 94 -9.61 13.36 -2.47
N SER A 95 -8.64 14.12 -1.96
CA SER A 95 -8.29 15.44 -2.49
C SER A 95 -7.54 15.31 -3.81
N ALA A 96 -7.47 16.38 -4.59
CA ALA A 96 -6.63 16.43 -5.77
C ALA A 96 -5.14 16.28 -5.38
N LEU A 97 -4.35 15.71 -6.28
CA LEU A 97 -2.91 15.57 -6.06
C LEU A 97 -2.17 16.87 -6.41
N ARG A 98 -1.25 17.29 -5.56
CA ARG A 98 -0.28 18.30 -5.91
C ARG A 98 0.73 17.72 -6.89
N ARG A 99 0.75 18.18 -8.13
CA ARG A 99 1.65 17.68 -9.17
C ARG A 99 2.96 18.47 -9.15
N ILE A 100 4.07 17.76 -9.07
CA ILE A 100 5.43 18.27 -9.27
C ILE A 100 6.10 17.48 -10.39
N TYR A 101 7.10 18.07 -11.04
CA TYR A 101 7.84 17.42 -12.11
C TYR A 101 9.26 17.16 -11.65
N ILE A 102 9.70 15.90 -11.73
CA ILE A 102 11.04 15.46 -11.35
C ILE A 102 11.81 15.12 -12.61
N GLU A 103 13.05 15.56 -12.70
CA GLU A 103 13.95 15.22 -13.80
C GLU A 103 14.24 13.72 -13.82
N LYS A 104 14.26 13.14 -15.02
CA LYS A 104 14.70 11.76 -15.22
C LYS A 104 16.22 11.77 -15.38
N PHE A 105 16.88 10.89 -14.65
CA PHE A 105 18.32 10.72 -14.80
C PHE A 105 18.70 10.43 -16.26
N GLY A 106 19.63 11.20 -16.83
CA GLY A 106 20.11 11.03 -18.20
C GLY A 106 19.13 11.40 -19.32
N LYS A 107 17.95 12.03 -19.02
CA LYS A 107 16.97 12.43 -20.01
C LYS A 107 16.47 13.85 -19.75
N LYS A 108 16.22 14.61 -20.85
CA LYS A 108 15.61 15.98 -20.77
C LYS A 108 14.14 15.96 -20.32
N GLU A 109 13.49 14.80 -20.39
CA GLU A 109 12.09 14.68 -20.01
C GLU A 109 11.90 14.64 -18.50
N LYS A 110 10.86 15.34 -18.01
CA LYS A 110 10.44 15.32 -16.61
C LYS A 110 9.30 14.31 -16.39
N ARG A 111 9.34 13.57 -15.29
CA ARG A 111 8.22 12.72 -14.89
C ARG A 111 7.31 13.44 -13.90
N PRO A 112 5.98 13.40 -14.09
CA PRO A 112 5.05 13.98 -13.13
C PRO A 112 5.00 13.09 -11.88
N LEU A 113 5.09 13.70 -10.70
CA LEU A 113 4.86 13.07 -9.41
C LEU A 113 3.64 13.72 -8.75
N GLY A 114 2.66 12.91 -8.36
CA GLY A 114 1.49 13.36 -7.63
C GLY A 114 1.68 13.20 -6.11
N ILE A 115 1.61 14.29 -5.37
CA ILE A 115 1.75 14.30 -3.91
C ILE A 115 0.36 14.41 -3.29
N PRO A 116 -0.15 13.37 -2.58
CA PRO A 116 -1.44 13.44 -1.91
C PRO A 116 -1.38 14.29 -0.63
N ALA A 117 -2.54 14.80 -0.19
CA ALA A 117 -2.67 15.48 1.09
C ALA A 117 -2.34 14.54 2.27
N MET A 118 -1.97 15.11 3.43
CA MET A 118 -1.62 14.32 4.61
C MET A 118 -2.76 13.39 5.05
N LYS A 119 -4.01 13.88 4.98
CA LYS A 119 -5.22 13.10 5.27
C LYS A 119 -5.33 11.89 4.34
N ASP A 120 -5.07 12.08 3.06
CA ASP A 120 -5.18 11.01 2.04
C ASP A 120 -4.10 9.96 2.23
N ARG A 121 -2.85 10.38 2.57
CA ARG A 121 -1.77 9.44 2.93
C ARG A 121 -2.13 8.61 4.16
N ALA A 122 -2.73 9.23 5.17
CA ALA A 122 -3.15 8.51 6.37
C ALA A 122 -4.32 7.57 6.08
N MET A 123 -5.25 7.94 5.20
CA MET A 123 -6.31 7.05 4.75
C MET A 123 -5.74 5.86 3.97
N GLN A 124 -4.78 6.08 3.08
CA GLN A 124 -4.07 5.00 2.38
C GLN A 124 -3.36 4.07 3.36
N ALA A 125 -2.65 4.63 4.36
CA ALA A 125 -1.98 3.84 5.38
C ALA A 125 -2.96 3.03 6.24
N LEU A 126 -4.15 3.58 6.55
CA LEU A 126 -5.20 2.91 7.30
C LEU A 126 -5.78 1.72 6.51
N GLN A 127 -6.11 1.93 5.25
CA GLN A 127 -6.63 0.88 4.38
C GLN A 127 -5.59 -0.24 4.15
N LEU A 128 -4.33 0.14 4.03
CA LEU A 128 -3.23 -0.82 3.86
C LEU A 128 -3.14 -1.80 5.02
N LEU A 129 -3.42 -1.38 6.27
CA LEU A 129 -3.42 -2.29 7.42
C LEU A 129 -4.40 -3.47 7.26
N GLY A 130 -5.52 -3.26 6.58
CA GLY A 130 -6.52 -4.30 6.32
C GLY A 130 -6.28 -5.08 5.02
N LEU A 131 -5.64 -4.48 4.02
CA LEU A 131 -5.42 -5.08 2.71
C LEU A 131 -4.14 -5.92 2.65
N GLU A 132 -3.07 -5.46 3.31
CA GLU A 132 -1.77 -6.10 3.29
C GLU A 132 -1.80 -7.59 3.70
N PRO A 133 -2.47 -8.01 4.80
CA PRO A 133 -2.53 -9.44 5.14
C PRO A 133 -3.27 -10.27 4.10
N VAL A 134 -4.26 -9.73 3.40
CA VAL A 134 -4.94 -10.42 2.31
C VAL A 134 -4.01 -10.57 1.11
N ALA A 135 -3.38 -9.47 0.69
CA ALA A 135 -2.47 -9.45 -0.44
C ALA A 135 -1.29 -10.41 -0.25
N GLU A 136 -0.66 -10.40 0.94
CA GLU A 136 0.47 -11.31 1.24
C GLU A 136 0.07 -12.78 1.32
N THR A 137 -1.18 -13.09 1.72
CA THR A 137 -1.67 -14.48 1.79
C THR A 137 -1.98 -15.04 0.41
N LEU A 138 -2.43 -14.18 -0.52
CA LEU A 138 -2.81 -14.59 -1.89
C LEU A 138 -1.67 -14.44 -2.90
N ALA A 139 -0.62 -13.70 -2.55
CA ALA A 139 0.48 -13.45 -3.46
C ALA A 139 1.33 -14.71 -3.67
N ASP A 140 1.87 -14.84 -4.88
CA ASP A 140 2.82 -15.88 -5.22
C ASP A 140 4.14 -15.75 -4.45
N THR A 141 4.95 -16.79 -4.48
CA THR A 141 6.23 -16.87 -3.77
C THR A 141 7.38 -16.16 -4.49
N VAL A 142 7.24 -15.89 -5.78
CA VAL A 142 8.32 -15.41 -6.67
C VAL A 142 8.20 -13.92 -7.02
N SER A 143 7.18 -13.25 -6.55
CA SER A 143 7.00 -11.80 -6.67
C SER A 143 7.74 -11.06 -5.55
N PHE A 144 8.65 -10.16 -5.89
CA PHE A 144 9.51 -9.45 -4.94
C PHE A 144 9.21 -7.96 -4.83
N GLY A 145 8.70 -7.33 -5.89
CA GLY A 145 8.49 -5.89 -5.96
C GLY A 145 7.44 -5.37 -4.96
N PHE A 146 7.77 -4.28 -4.24
CA PHE A 146 6.87 -3.59 -3.30
C PHE A 146 6.32 -4.43 -2.13
N ARG A 147 6.88 -5.60 -1.86
CA ARG A 147 6.49 -6.47 -0.75
C ARG A 147 7.38 -6.24 0.47
N LYS A 148 6.78 -6.36 1.67
CA LYS A 148 7.54 -6.29 2.92
C LYS A 148 8.48 -7.48 3.05
N TYR A 149 9.64 -7.21 3.64
CA TYR A 149 10.67 -8.22 3.91
C TYR A 149 11.19 -8.95 2.65
N ARG A 150 10.98 -8.35 1.48
CA ARG A 150 11.55 -8.81 0.21
C ARG A 150 12.31 -7.67 -0.45
N GLY A 151 13.52 -7.94 -0.90
CA GLY A 151 14.40 -6.97 -1.53
C GLY A 151 14.87 -7.39 -2.92
N ALA A 152 15.58 -6.50 -3.59
CA ALA A 152 16.21 -6.79 -4.88
C ALA A 152 17.22 -7.93 -4.76
N GLN A 153 17.88 -8.07 -3.61
CA GLN A 153 18.84 -9.15 -3.33
C GLN A 153 18.16 -10.53 -3.36
N ASP A 154 16.94 -10.64 -2.79
CA ASP A 154 16.17 -11.87 -2.80
C ASP A 154 15.76 -12.25 -4.23
N ALA A 155 15.35 -11.25 -5.04
CA ALA A 155 15.02 -11.45 -6.45
C ALA A 155 16.25 -11.90 -7.26
N MET A 156 17.41 -11.31 -7.00
CA MET A 156 18.68 -11.70 -7.65
C MET A 156 19.08 -13.13 -7.27
N ALA A 157 19.03 -13.48 -5.98
CA ALA A 157 19.35 -14.82 -5.50
C ALA A 157 18.43 -15.88 -6.11
N TYR A 158 17.12 -15.58 -6.19
CA TYR A 158 16.15 -16.44 -6.82
C TYR A 158 16.41 -16.59 -8.33
N GLY A 159 16.62 -15.48 -9.04
CA GLY A 159 16.97 -15.49 -10.46
C GLY A 159 18.23 -16.31 -10.74
N PHE A 160 19.28 -16.12 -9.94
CA PHE A 160 20.51 -16.91 -10.03
C PHE A 160 20.23 -18.41 -9.84
N SER A 161 19.45 -18.80 -8.81
CA SER A 161 19.15 -20.21 -8.52
C SER A 161 18.41 -20.93 -9.65
N ILE A 162 17.61 -20.19 -10.44
CA ILE A 162 16.87 -20.73 -11.58
C ILE A 162 17.75 -20.78 -12.84
N LEU A 163 18.55 -19.73 -13.09
CA LEU A 163 19.23 -19.56 -14.37
C LEU A 163 20.65 -20.18 -14.41
N CYS A 164 21.25 -20.52 -13.26
CA CYS A 164 22.61 -21.05 -13.22
C CYS A 164 22.72 -22.55 -13.55
N ARG A 165 21.62 -23.27 -13.68
CA ARG A 165 21.62 -24.72 -13.95
C ARG A 165 21.76 -25.01 -15.44
N LYS A 166 22.39 -26.14 -15.80
CA LYS A 166 22.52 -26.57 -17.20
C LYS A 166 21.18 -26.77 -17.91
N ASP A 167 20.17 -27.19 -17.16
CA ASP A 167 18.80 -27.45 -17.66
C ASP A 167 17.87 -26.21 -17.50
N SER A 168 18.47 -25.03 -17.33
CA SER A 168 17.69 -23.78 -17.14
C SER A 168 16.97 -23.38 -18.44
N PRO A 169 15.83 -22.67 -18.32
CA PRO A 169 15.19 -22.04 -19.46
C PRO A 169 16.15 -21.10 -20.19
N GLN A 170 16.30 -21.27 -21.50
CA GLN A 170 17.16 -20.43 -22.34
C GLN A 170 16.50 -19.13 -22.79
N TRP A 171 15.19 -19.01 -22.60
CA TRP A 171 14.40 -17.86 -23.01
C TRP A 171 13.92 -17.07 -21.82
N ILE A 172 14.12 -15.75 -21.85
CA ILE A 172 13.65 -14.81 -20.82
C ILE A 172 12.70 -13.81 -21.50
N LEU A 173 11.48 -13.71 -20.99
CA LEU A 173 10.55 -12.67 -21.40
C LEU A 173 10.67 -11.49 -20.44
N GLU A 174 11.07 -10.32 -20.96
CA GLU A 174 11.03 -9.06 -20.25
C GLU A 174 9.83 -8.23 -20.73
N GLY A 175 8.98 -7.81 -19.79
CA GLY A 175 7.79 -7.03 -20.09
C GLY A 175 7.57 -5.91 -19.10
N ASP A 176 7.17 -4.71 -19.58
CA ASP A 176 6.78 -3.58 -18.74
C ASP A 176 5.51 -2.91 -19.24
N ILE A 177 4.67 -2.43 -18.32
CA ILE A 177 3.40 -1.78 -18.64
C ILE A 177 3.65 -0.30 -18.87
N LYS A 178 3.67 0.12 -20.14
CA LYS A 178 3.90 1.52 -20.53
C LYS A 178 2.87 2.47 -19.91
N GLY A 179 3.32 3.32 -18.98
CA GLY A 179 2.52 4.40 -18.42
C GLY A 179 1.39 3.96 -17.48
N CYS A 180 1.51 2.80 -16.84
CA CYS A 180 0.52 2.25 -15.90
C CYS A 180 0.05 3.27 -14.85
N VAL A 181 0.98 4.02 -14.24
CA VAL A 181 0.66 4.99 -13.18
C VAL A 181 0.32 6.38 -13.74
N GLY A 182 0.86 6.76 -14.90
CA GLY A 182 0.74 8.13 -15.44
C GLY A 182 -0.54 8.41 -16.23
N LYS A 183 -1.08 7.43 -16.95
CA LYS A 183 -2.23 7.62 -17.84
C LYS A 183 -3.60 7.55 -17.15
N ASN A 184 -3.73 6.83 -16.06
CA ASN A 184 -5.01 6.65 -15.35
C ASN A 184 -5.47 7.85 -14.53
N GLN A 185 -4.65 8.89 -14.36
CA GLN A 185 -5.03 10.10 -13.60
C GLN A 185 -6.03 11.02 -14.32
N ARG A 186 -6.39 10.75 -15.58
CA ARG A 186 -7.33 11.61 -16.35
C ARG A 186 -8.80 11.21 -16.23
N ARG A 187 -9.14 10.06 -15.67
CA ARG A 187 -10.55 9.69 -15.47
C ARG A 187 -11.09 10.35 -14.20
N LYS A 188 -11.88 11.39 -14.38
CA LYS A 188 -12.75 11.98 -13.34
C LYS A 188 -13.57 10.84 -12.73
N GLY A 189 -13.43 10.60 -11.44
CA GLY A 189 -14.30 9.67 -10.70
C GLY A 189 -13.68 8.35 -10.25
N CYS A 190 -12.40 8.12 -10.40
CA CYS A 190 -11.79 6.89 -9.87
C CYS A 190 -11.62 6.97 -8.35
N HIS A 191 -12.69 6.63 -7.61
CA HIS A 191 -12.69 6.42 -6.15
C HIS A 191 -11.87 5.20 -5.72
N ASN A 192 -11.22 4.49 -6.63
CA ASN A 192 -10.59 3.19 -6.44
C ASN A 192 -9.07 3.22 -6.56
N TRP A 193 -8.40 4.15 -5.88
CA TRP A 193 -6.95 4.06 -5.70
C TRP A 193 -6.53 2.76 -5.02
N LEU A 194 -7.39 2.24 -4.16
CA LEU A 194 -7.23 0.95 -3.50
C LEU A 194 -7.38 -0.22 -4.47
N LEU A 195 -8.36 -0.14 -5.37
CA LEU A 195 -8.52 -1.13 -6.44
C LEU A 195 -7.37 -1.07 -7.45
N PHE A 196 -6.81 0.13 -7.68
CA PHE A 196 -5.67 0.32 -8.58
C PHE A 196 -4.38 -0.27 -8.03
N LEU A 197 -4.09 -0.10 -6.73
CA LEU A 197 -3.00 -0.81 -6.06
C LEU A 197 -3.24 -2.32 -6.06
N TYR A 198 -4.49 -2.75 -5.87
CA TYR A 198 -4.89 -4.16 -5.92
C TYR A 198 -4.81 -4.72 -7.33
N VAL A 199 -5.26 -3.99 -8.34
CA VAL A 199 -5.23 -4.39 -9.76
C VAL A 199 -3.81 -4.34 -10.33
N CYS A 200 -3.00 -3.35 -10.02
CA CYS A 200 -1.57 -3.35 -10.39
C CYS A 200 -0.81 -4.49 -9.72
N PHE A 201 -1.13 -4.79 -8.47
CA PHE A 201 -0.57 -5.94 -7.75
C PHE A 201 -1.05 -7.27 -8.34
N PHE A 202 -2.33 -7.37 -8.70
CA PHE A 202 -2.94 -8.58 -9.26
C PHE A 202 -2.55 -8.81 -10.73
N LEU A 203 -2.44 -7.77 -11.56
CA LEU A 203 -1.99 -7.88 -12.94
C LEU A 203 -0.50 -8.22 -13.05
N PHE A 204 0.32 -7.77 -12.09
CA PHE A 204 1.73 -8.16 -12.02
C PHE A 204 1.90 -9.64 -11.62
N VAL A 205 1.02 -10.15 -10.76
CA VAL A 205 0.97 -11.56 -10.36
C VAL A 205 0.48 -12.45 -11.51
N GLN A 206 -0.53 -12.02 -12.26
CA GLN A 206 -1.09 -12.82 -13.36
C GLN A 206 -0.16 -12.91 -14.59
N SER A 207 0.72 -11.92 -14.80
CA SER A 207 1.70 -11.98 -15.91
C SER A 207 2.80 -13.02 -15.69
N CYS A 208 3.03 -13.47 -14.45
CA CYS A 208 3.99 -14.53 -14.16
C CYS A 208 3.38 -15.95 -14.22
N VAL A 209 2.05 -16.09 -14.04
CA VAL A 209 1.37 -17.38 -13.98
C VAL A 209 1.04 -17.95 -15.38
N LEU A 210 1.01 -17.12 -16.43
CA LEU A 210 0.72 -17.57 -17.81
C LEU A 210 1.85 -18.39 -18.47
N LYS A 211 2.85 -18.87 -17.72
CA LYS A 211 3.98 -19.64 -18.28
C LYS A 211 3.88 -21.15 -18.10
N GLU A 212 2.94 -21.68 -17.36
CA GLU A 212 2.80 -23.14 -17.22
C GLU A 212 1.81 -23.78 -18.19
N ASP A 213 0.89 -23.03 -18.81
CA ASP A 213 -0.18 -23.60 -19.65
C ASP A 213 0.06 -23.47 -21.18
N LEU A 214 1.28 -23.14 -21.62
CA LEU A 214 1.59 -22.99 -23.07
C LEU A 214 2.67 -23.96 -23.57
N LEU A 215 2.92 -25.05 -22.85
CA LEU A 215 3.82 -26.14 -23.28
C LEU A 215 3.14 -27.50 -23.11
N ASP A 216 1.99 -27.69 -23.76
CA ASP A 216 1.47 -28.98 -24.19
C ASP A 216 1.12 -28.93 -25.69
#